data_6d83d70b9706c39f6460f80723170045
#
_entry.id   6d83d70b9706c39f6460f80723170045
#
_cell.length_a   1.000
_cell.length_b   1.000
_cell.length_c   1.000
_cell.angle_alpha   90.00
_cell.angle_beta   90.00
_cell.angle_gamma   90.00
#
_symmetry.space_group_name_H-M   'P 1'
#
loop_
_entity.id
_entity.type
_entity.pdbx_description
1 polymer ?
#
loop_
_entity_poly.entity_id
_entity_poly.type
_entity_poly.pdbx_seq_one_letter_code
_entity_poly.pdbx_strand_id
1 'polypeptide(L)'
;MAEWLIVGAGLTGVTLAEHIARLRDEDVTIVERRPHIAGNAYDFVDEAGICVHRYGPHLFHTNSEKVWNYVQAFAEWRPYEHKARAVIDGTEVPLPFNFNSIEAVFPPAQAADLVRRLTEQYPNGQSVPVLTFLKADDPTLKSLANFVYENIFKNYTLKQWGLLPEQLSPSVTARVPIRASRDDRYFQDTYQAMPVRGYTDMVERMLNHPRIHVALNTDSREIGPRFSAARTIHTGSIDEFFDYRFGPLPYRSLDFRVNTLDVEWHQSVGTVNYPNQNDYTRITEFKHLTGQVSDRTTIAVEYPRAHAYGENEPYYPIPRDDNRALHAKYKALAHDQGGVRFCGRLGDYRYYNMDQAIAAAMA
;
A
#
# COMPACT_ATOMS: atom_id res chain seq x y z
N MET A 1 -23.60 -24.82 -11.10
CA MET A 1 -23.76 -23.48 -10.49
C MET A 1 -22.58 -23.30 -9.55
N ALA A 2 -21.92 -22.13 -9.57
CA ALA A 2 -20.78 -21.91 -8.69
C ALA A 2 -21.23 -22.00 -7.22
N GLU A 3 -20.47 -22.73 -6.41
CA GLU A 3 -20.75 -22.84 -4.97
C GLU A 3 -20.36 -21.55 -4.23
N TRP A 4 -19.40 -20.82 -4.81
CA TRP A 4 -18.90 -19.57 -4.26
C TRP A 4 -18.93 -18.43 -5.28
N LEU A 5 -19.38 -17.28 -4.84
CA LEU A 5 -19.22 -16.02 -5.56
C LEU A 5 -18.24 -15.11 -4.77
N ILE A 6 -17.17 -14.67 -5.44
CA ILE A 6 -16.23 -13.69 -4.90
C ILE A 6 -16.36 -12.40 -5.70
N VAL A 7 -16.64 -11.30 -5.02
CA VAL A 7 -16.70 -9.96 -5.62
C VAL A 7 -15.37 -9.27 -5.40
N GLY A 8 -14.65 -9.02 -6.50
CA GLY A 8 -13.33 -8.39 -6.56
C GLY A 8 -12.19 -9.37 -6.84
N ALA A 9 -11.42 -9.10 -7.90
CA ALA A 9 -10.24 -9.86 -8.33
C ALA A 9 -8.92 -9.28 -7.82
N GLY A 10 -8.92 -8.58 -6.68
CA GLY A 10 -7.71 -8.15 -5.97
C GLY A 10 -7.06 -9.29 -5.19
N LEU A 11 -5.89 -9.07 -4.58
CA LEU A 11 -5.12 -10.11 -3.88
C LEU A 11 -5.94 -10.90 -2.86
N THR A 12 -6.83 -10.26 -2.10
CA THR A 12 -7.70 -10.94 -1.15
C THR A 12 -8.65 -11.91 -1.85
N GLY A 13 -9.38 -11.44 -2.88
CA GLY A 13 -10.36 -12.27 -3.59
C GLY A 13 -9.72 -13.43 -4.35
N VAL A 14 -8.57 -13.17 -4.97
CA VAL A 14 -7.80 -14.20 -5.71
C VAL A 14 -7.24 -15.26 -4.76
N THR A 15 -6.68 -14.86 -3.61
CA THR A 15 -6.19 -15.79 -2.60
C THR A 15 -7.32 -16.68 -2.07
N LEU A 16 -8.50 -16.10 -1.79
CA LEU A 16 -9.68 -16.87 -1.37
C LEU A 16 -10.13 -17.87 -2.44
N ALA A 17 -10.19 -17.43 -3.71
CA ALA A 17 -10.61 -18.30 -4.81
C ALA A 17 -9.67 -19.49 -4.98
N GLU A 18 -8.35 -19.22 -4.96
CA GLU A 18 -7.33 -20.28 -5.05
C GLU A 18 -7.46 -21.28 -3.88
N HIS A 19 -7.60 -20.77 -2.65
CA HIS A 19 -7.74 -21.64 -1.47
C HIS A 19 -9.02 -22.49 -1.52
N ILE A 20 -10.15 -21.91 -1.91
CA ILE A 20 -11.42 -22.64 -2.02
C ILE A 20 -11.30 -23.72 -3.10
N ALA A 21 -10.83 -23.36 -4.28
CA ALA A 21 -10.69 -24.29 -5.39
C ALA A 21 -9.70 -25.43 -5.07
N ARG A 22 -8.52 -25.10 -4.55
CA ARG A 22 -7.47 -26.08 -4.28
C ARG A 22 -7.74 -26.93 -3.03
N LEU A 23 -8.24 -26.33 -1.93
CA LEU A 23 -8.36 -27.04 -0.66
C LEU A 23 -9.71 -27.69 -0.44
N ARG A 24 -10.77 -27.18 -1.10
CA ARG A 24 -12.13 -27.68 -0.93
C ARG A 24 -12.67 -28.41 -2.16
N ASP A 25 -11.98 -28.27 -3.29
CA ASP A 25 -12.42 -28.79 -4.58
C ASP A 25 -13.81 -28.26 -5.01
N GLU A 26 -14.14 -27.01 -4.60
CA GLU A 26 -15.42 -26.34 -4.87
C GLU A 26 -15.27 -25.31 -6.00
N ASP A 27 -16.34 -25.12 -6.79
CA ASP A 27 -16.34 -24.15 -7.90
C ASP A 27 -16.49 -22.72 -7.40
N VAL A 28 -15.65 -21.83 -7.93
CA VAL A 28 -15.59 -20.40 -7.58
C VAL A 28 -15.79 -19.54 -8.80
N THR A 29 -16.72 -18.59 -8.73
CA THR A 29 -16.80 -17.50 -9.71
C THR A 29 -16.33 -16.21 -9.08
N ILE A 30 -15.38 -15.54 -9.72
CA ILE A 30 -14.95 -14.20 -9.38
C ILE A 30 -15.60 -13.21 -10.36
N VAL A 31 -16.16 -12.12 -9.83
CA VAL A 31 -16.63 -10.99 -10.63
C VAL A 31 -15.80 -9.76 -10.30
N GLU A 32 -15.35 -9.08 -11.34
CA GLU A 32 -14.55 -7.85 -11.20
C GLU A 32 -15.09 -6.76 -12.13
N ARG A 33 -15.34 -5.58 -11.58
CA ARG A 33 -15.88 -4.45 -12.35
C ARG A 33 -14.87 -3.84 -13.33
N ARG A 34 -13.57 -4.00 -13.05
CA ARG A 34 -12.48 -3.53 -13.91
C ARG A 34 -12.22 -4.49 -15.07
N PRO A 35 -11.57 -4.04 -16.16
CA PRO A 35 -11.19 -4.88 -17.28
C PRO A 35 -9.95 -5.75 -17.03
N HIS A 36 -9.48 -5.85 -15.79
CA HIS A 36 -8.27 -6.57 -15.41
C HIS A 36 -8.37 -7.20 -14.02
N ILE A 37 -7.57 -8.21 -13.78
CA ILE A 37 -7.34 -8.86 -12.49
C ILE A 37 -6.31 -8.11 -11.64
N ALA A 38 -5.90 -8.68 -10.51
CA ALA A 38 -4.90 -8.20 -9.55
C ALA A 38 -5.31 -6.94 -8.75
N GLY A 39 -6.49 -6.35 -9.01
CA GLY A 39 -6.98 -5.18 -8.27
C GLY A 39 -5.98 -4.02 -8.35
N ASN A 40 -5.61 -3.43 -7.20
CA ASN A 40 -4.63 -2.34 -7.18
C ASN A 40 -3.19 -2.79 -7.41
N ALA A 41 -2.89 -4.09 -7.34
CA ALA A 41 -1.56 -4.62 -7.68
C ALA A 41 -1.38 -4.83 -9.19
N TYR A 42 -2.38 -4.50 -10.02
CA TYR A 42 -2.31 -4.63 -11.46
C TYR A 42 -1.14 -3.85 -12.05
N ASP A 43 -0.35 -4.54 -12.84
CA ASP A 43 0.77 -4.01 -13.61
C ASP A 43 0.68 -4.42 -15.08
N PHE A 44 1.37 -3.69 -15.92
CA PHE A 44 1.42 -3.93 -17.37
C PHE A 44 2.75 -3.44 -17.93
N VAL A 45 3.13 -3.94 -19.10
CA VAL A 45 4.31 -3.47 -19.82
C VAL A 45 3.90 -2.32 -20.73
N ASP A 46 4.58 -1.18 -20.59
CA ASP A 46 4.33 0.00 -21.42
C ASP A 46 5.03 -0.08 -22.80
N GLU A 47 4.90 0.96 -23.62
CA GLU A 47 5.49 1.04 -24.96
C GLU A 47 7.03 1.06 -24.96
N ALA A 48 7.65 1.41 -23.85
CA ALA A 48 9.11 1.34 -23.66
C ALA A 48 9.58 -0.03 -23.16
N GLY A 49 8.68 -1.00 -22.98
CA GLY A 49 8.98 -2.31 -22.44
C GLY A 49 9.17 -2.34 -20.93
N ILE A 50 8.74 -1.29 -20.22
CA ILE A 50 8.90 -1.17 -18.76
C ILE A 50 7.62 -1.64 -18.07
N CYS A 51 7.76 -2.49 -17.06
CA CYS A 51 6.65 -2.93 -16.22
C CYS A 51 6.22 -1.79 -15.28
N VAL A 52 5.00 -1.32 -15.46
CA VAL A 52 4.41 -0.17 -14.77
C VAL A 52 3.27 -0.64 -13.87
N HIS A 53 3.27 -0.22 -12.62
CA HIS A 53 2.15 -0.46 -11.70
C HIS A 53 1.08 0.62 -11.90
N ARG A 54 -0.09 0.22 -12.38
CA ARG A 54 -1.18 1.14 -12.75
C ARG A 54 -1.65 2.03 -11.61
N TYR A 55 -1.66 1.47 -10.39
CA TYR A 55 -2.24 2.09 -9.19
C TYR A 55 -1.17 2.46 -8.16
N GLY A 56 0.01 2.86 -8.64
CA GLY A 56 1.16 3.22 -7.82
C GLY A 56 2.03 2.04 -7.40
N PRO A 57 3.20 2.31 -6.81
CA PRO A 57 4.19 1.29 -6.51
C PRO A 57 3.64 0.28 -5.50
N HIS A 58 3.70 -0.98 -5.85
CA HIS A 58 3.43 -2.11 -4.98
C HIS A 58 4.74 -2.85 -4.73
N LEU A 59 5.12 -2.93 -3.47
CA LEU A 59 6.38 -3.51 -3.00
C LEU A 59 6.03 -4.66 -2.06
N PHE A 60 6.49 -5.87 -2.39
CA PHE A 60 6.20 -7.01 -1.54
C PHE A 60 7.23 -7.14 -0.43
N HIS A 61 6.76 -7.10 0.79
CA HIS A 61 7.56 -7.33 2.00
C HIS A 61 6.71 -8.02 3.05
N THR A 62 7.32 -8.92 3.82
CA THR A 62 6.62 -9.64 4.89
C THR A 62 7.61 -10.26 5.88
N ASN A 63 7.17 -10.43 7.13
CA ASN A 63 7.80 -11.29 8.13
C ASN A 63 7.10 -12.65 8.26
N SER A 64 5.99 -12.86 7.54
CA SER A 64 5.24 -14.10 7.58
C SER A 64 5.82 -15.13 6.62
N GLU A 65 6.51 -16.13 7.16
CA GLU A 65 6.98 -17.28 6.37
C GLU A 65 5.83 -18.00 5.66
N LYS A 66 4.66 -18.09 6.29
CA LYS A 66 3.46 -18.70 5.71
C LYS A 66 3.03 -17.98 4.43
N VAL A 67 2.98 -16.64 4.46
CA VAL A 67 2.61 -15.83 3.29
C VAL A 67 3.69 -15.90 2.22
N TRP A 68 4.97 -15.82 2.63
CA TRP A 68 6.09 -15.91 1.71
C TRP A 68 6.10 -17.25 0.96
N ASN A 69 6.00 -18.36 1.66
CA ASN A 69 5.94 -19.70 1.05
C ASN A 69 4.75 -19.87 0.11
N TYR A 70 3.62 -19.25 0.44
CA TYR A 70 2.44 -19.27 -0.41
C TYR A 70 2.67 -18.54 -1.75
N VAL A 71 3.15 -17.30 -1.72
CA VAL A 71 3.33 -16.51 -2.95
C VAL A 71 4.45 -17.02 -3.85
N GLN A 72 5.47 -17.69 -3.27
CA GLN A 72 6.54 -18.33 -4.04
C GLN A 72 6.03 -19.43 -4.97
N ALA A 73 4.90 -20.04 -4.69
CA ALA A 73 4.32 -21.06 -5.57
C ALA A 73 3.82 -20.48 -6.91
N PHE A 74 3.62 -19.16 -7.01
CA PHE A 74 2.97 -18.51 -8.14
C PHE A 74 3.86 -17.54 -8.92
N ALA A 75 5.06 -17.26 -8.44
CA ALA A 75 5.98 -16.36 -9.12
C ALA A 75 7.44 -16.73 -8.86
N GLU A 76 8.29 -16.36 -9.78
CA GLU A 76 9.73 -16.22 -9.53
C GLU A 76 9.98 -14.86 -8.89
N TRP A 77 10.78 -14.81 -7.82
CA TRP A 77 11.00 -13.60 -7.03
C TRP A 77 12.44 -13.13 -7.10
N ARG A 78 12.63 -11.84 -7.38
CA ARG A 78 13.92 -11.17 -7.31
C ARG A 78 14.02 -10.42 -5.98
N PRO A 79 15.05 -10.67 -5.14
CA PRO A 79 15.29 -9.88 -3.94
C PRO A 79 15.35 -8.39 -4.27
N TYR A 80 14.64 -7.57 -3.50
CA TYR A 80 14.60 -6.13 -3.69
C TYR A 80 14.38 -5.41 -2.36
N GLU A 81 15.39 -4.70 -1.91
CA GLU A 81 15.34 -3.86 -0.73
C GLU A 81 14.99 -2.43 -1.13
N HIS A 82 13.76 -2.01 -0.83
CA HIS A 82 13.29 -0.69 -1.23
C HIS A 82 14.02 0.42 -0.49
N LYS A 83 14.50 1.42 -1.25
CA LYS A 83 15.05 2.67 -0.74
C LYS A 83 14.16 3.81 -1.20
N ALA A 84 13.80 4.69 -0.26
CA ALA A 84 13.08 5.91 -0.52
C ALA A 84 13.88 7.13 -0.06
N ARG A 85 13.67 8.27 -0.69
CA ARG A 85 14.23 9.56 -0.30
C ARG A 85 13.14 10.61 -0.14
N ALA A 86 13.46 11.69 0.55
CA ALA A 86 12.64 12.90 0.59
C ALA A 86 13.47 14.11 0.17
N VAL A 87 12.84 15.07 -0.51
CA VAL A 87 13.46 16.35 -0.84
C VAL A 87 13.17 17.35 0.28
N ILE A 88 14.22 17.86 0.91
CA ILE A 88 14.20 18.94 1.89
C ILE A 88 15.07 20.07 1.35
N ASP A 89 14.47 21.21 1.05
CA ASP A 89 15.18 22.41 0.53
C ASP A 89 16.15 22.07 -0.64
N GLY A 90 15.70 21.21 -1.55
CA GLY A 90 16.47 20.78 -2.72
C GLY A 90 17.48 19.63 -2.46
N THR A 91 17.63 19.18 -1.21
CA THR A 91 18.51 18.08 -0.85
C THR A 91 17.72 16.77 -0.72
N GLU A 92 18.13 15.71 -1.41
CA GLU A 92 17.57 14.38 -1.24
C GLU A 92 18.16 13.68 -0.01
N VAL A 93 17.31 13.27 0.92
CA VAL A 93 17.70 12.55 2.15
C VAL A 93 17.05 11.17 2.21
N PRO A 94 17.73 10.14 2.73
CA PRO A 94 17.12 8.83 2.96
C PRO A 94 15.89 8.86 3.85
N LEU A 95 14.94 7.96 3.56
CA LEU A 95 13.79 7.65 4.42
C LEU A 95 13.76 6.14 4.73
N PRO A 96 13.41 5.75 5.98
CA PRO A 96 13.14 6.58 7.17
C PRO A 96 14.33 7.48 7.52
N PHE A 97 14.03 8.65 8.11
CA PHE A 97 15.05 9.61 8.51
C PHE A 97 16.05 8.95 9.48
N ASN A 98 17.36 8.96 9.15
CA ASN A 98 18.39 8.19 9.83
C ASN A 98 19.70 8.99 9.96
N PHE A 99 20.80 8.36 10.36
CA PHE A 99 22.09 9.04 10.51
C PHE A 99 22.60 9.66 9.20
N ASN A 100 22.39 8.98 8.05
CA ASN A 100 22.78 9.53 6.75
C ASN A 100 21.93 10.77 6.40
N SER A 101 20.67 10.78 6.79
CA SER A 101 19.78 11.94 6.62
C SER A 101 20.22 13.12 7.49
N ILE A 102 20.61 12.85 8.74
CA ILE A 102 21.14 13.89 9.66
C ILE A 102 22.39 14.54 9.06
N GLU A 103 23.33 13.72 8.61
CA GLU A 103 24.60 14.19 8.03
C GLU A 103 24.40 14.96 6.71
N ALA A 104 23.33 14.68 5.96
CA ALA A 104 23.02 15.39 4.72
C ALA A 104 22.47 16.80 4.93
N VAL A 105 21.76 17.05 6.05
CA VAL A 105 21.03 18.33 6.25
C VAL A 105 21.58 19.20 7.38
N PHE A 106 22.35 18.66 8.31
CA PHE A 106 22.92 19.43 9.42
C PHE A 106 24.41 19.69 9.24
N PRO A 107 24.94 20.81 9.75
CA PRO A 107 26.39 21.07 9.79
C PRO A 107 27.13 19.93 10.51
N PRO A 108 28.37 19.60 10.11
CA PRO A 108 29.09 18.42 10.60
C PRO A 108 29.17 18.27 12.13
N ALA A 109 29.44 19.36 12.85
CA ALA A 109 29.50 19.34 14.32
C ALA A 109 28.14 19.03 14.98
N GLN A 110 27.07 19.61 14.44
CA GLN A 110 25.71 19.37 14.91
C GLN A 110 25.27 17.92 14.56
N ALA A 111 25.55 17.47 13.34
CA ALA A 111 25.27 16.10 12.91
C ALA A 111 25.95 15.07 13.83
N ALA A 112 27.24 15.27 14.13
CA ALA A 112 27.99 14.40 15.02
C ALA A 112 27.39 14.33 16.43
N ASP A 113 26.95 15.47 17.01
CA ASP A 113 26.29 15.50 18.34
C ASP A 113 24.94 14.77 18.31
N LEU A 114 24.13 15.00 17.28
CA LEU A 114 22.84 14.32 17.09
C LEU A 114 23.00 12.81 16.97
N VAL A 115 23.94 12.33 16.14
CA VAL A 115 24.23 10.91 15.95
C VAL A 115 24.71 10.27 17.26
N ARG A 116 25.62 10.95 18.00
CA ARG A 116 26.09 10.47 19.30
C ARG A 116 24.93 10.30 20.29
N ARG A 117 24.08 11.33 20.48
CA ARG A 117 22.94 11.30 21.41
C ARG A 117 21.92 10.22 21.02
N LEU A 118 21.60 10.08 19.73
CA LEU A 118 20.72 9.01 19.27
C LEU A 118 21.30 7.62 19.53
N THR A 119 22.62 7.44 19.34
CA THR A 119 23.28 6.16 19.60
C THR A 119 23.27 5.83 21.10
N GLU A 120 23.49 6.82 21.98
CA GLU A 120 23.45 6.65 23.43
C GLU A 120 22.05 6.31 23.94
N GLN A 121 21.01 6.98 23.41
CA GLN A 121 19.65 6.81 23.89
C GLN A 121 18.93 5.61 23.23
N TYR A 122 19.25 5.29 21.99
CA TYR A 122 18.61 4.23 21.20
C TYR A 122 19.67 3.27 20.60
N PRO A 123 20.34 2.49 21.44
CA PRO A 123 21.29 1.51 20.96
C PRO A 123 20.62 0.47 20.05
N ASN A 124 21.39 -0.18 19.20
CA ASN A 124 20.93 -1.26 18.31
C ASN A 124 19.99 -0.81 17.15
N GLY A 125 20.06 0.43 16.71
CA GLY A 125 19.37 0.86 15.50
C GLY A 125 17.85 0.97 15.63
N GLN A 126 17.35 1.24 16.84
CA GLN A 126 15.92 1.35 17.09
C GLN A 126 15.25 2.43 16.23
N SER A 127 14.00 2.16 15.88
CA SER A 127 13.12 3.09 15.18
C SER A 127 12.14 3.70 16.17
N VAL A 128 12.08 5.03 16.24
CA VAL A 128 11.20 5.76 17.15
C VAL A 128 10.25 6.64 16.34
N PRO A 129 8.92 6.50 16.51
CA PRO A 129 7.94 7.36 15.83
C PRO A 129 8.20 8.84 16.12
N VAL A 130 8.13 9.68 15.09
CA VAL A 130 8.42 11.12 15.22
C VAL A 130 7.56 11.81 16.28
N LEU A 131 6.28 11.46 16.41
CA LEU A 131 5.40 12.02 17.43
C LEU A 131 5.79 11.64 18.87
N THR A 132 6.39 10.47 19.06
CA THR A 132 6.96 10.07 20.35
C THR A 132 8.22 10.88 20.65
N PHE A 133 9.04 11.09 19.62
CA PHE A 133 10.28 11.85 19.73
C PHE A 133 10.07 13.34 20.09
N LEU A 134 8.93 13.93 19.65
CA LEU A 134 8.54 15.31 20.05
C LEU A 134 8.36 15.49 21.56
N LYS A 135 8.18 14.38 22.30
CA LYS A 135 8.02 14.35 23.76
C LYS A 135 9.33 14.00 24.50
N ALA A 136 10.46 13.92 23.78
CA ALA A 136 11.75 13.64 24.40
C ALA A 136 12.16 14.73 25.40
N ASP A 137 12.81 14.32 26.50
CA ASP A 137 13.31 15.22 27.52
C ASP A 137 14.56 16.00 27.05
N ASP A 138 15.40 15.35 26.20
CA ASP A 138 16.58 15.98 25.62
C ASP A 138 16.16 17.08 24.61
N PRO A 139 16.47 18.37 24.87
CA PRO A 139 16.05 19.46 23.99
C PRO A 139 16.68 19.41 22.60
N THR A 140 17.87 18.79 22.46
CA THR A 140 18.55 18.63 21.17
C THR A 140 17.82 17.59 20.30
N LEU A 141 17.45 16.48 20.89
CA LEU A 141 16.68 15.43 20.20
C LEU A 141 15.25 15.90 19.90
N LYS A 142 14.65 16.68 20.80
CA LYS A 142 13.35 17.31 20.54
C LYS A 142 13.43 18.31 19.37
N SER A 143 14.53 19.07 19.24
CA SER A 143 14.75 19.96 18.10
C SER A 143 14.87 19.17 16.79
N LEU A 144 15.58 18.03 16.79
CA LEU A 144 15.64 17.11 15.65
C LEU A 144 14.24 16.59 15.28
N ALA A 145 13.45 16.18 16.28
CA ALA A 145 12.09 15.70 16.04
C ALA A 145 11.20 16.79 15.42
N ASN A 146 11.30 18.03 15.88
CA ASN A 146 10.59 19.17 15.28
C ASN A 146 11.03 19.39 13.82
N PHE A 147 12.33 19.32 13.54
CA PHE A 147 12.83 19.44 12.17
C PHE A 147 12.23 18.37 11.25
N VAL A 148 12.28 17.11 11.66
CA VAL A 148 11.72 15.99 10.88
C VAL A 148 10.20 16.12 10.73
N TYR A 149 9.51 16.52 11.81
CA TYR A 149 8.07 16.74 11.80
C TYR A 149 7.66 17.82 10.78
N GLU A 150 8.27 19.00 10.83
CA GLU A 150 7.90 20.12 9.97
C GLU A 150 8.33 19.89 8.50
N ASN A 151 9.51 19.31 8.25
CA ASN A 151 10.08 19.23 6.90
C ASN A 151 9.72 17.94 6.14
N ILE A 152 9.34 16.86 6.83
CA ILE A 152 9.06 15.57 6.17
C ILE A 152 7.63 15.12 6.45
N PHE A 153 7.17 15.19 7.71
CA PHE A 153 6.01 14.43 8.13
C PHE A 153 4.68 15.20 8.00
N LYS A 154 4.64 16.42 8.49
CA LYS A 154 3.42 17.24 8.62
C LYS A 154 2.75 17.49 7.26
N ASN A 155 3.48 18.12 6.34
CA ASN A 155 2.93 18.52 5.06
C ASN A 155 2.67 17.32 4.13
N TYR A 156 3.55 16.31 4.17
CA TYR A 156 3.29 15.04 3.46
C TYR A 156 2.00 14.38 3.95
N THR A 157 1.82 14.31 5.27
CA THR A 157 0.62 13.72 5.87
C THR A 157 -0.63 14.52 5.54
N LEU A 158 -0.55 15.85 5.59
CA LEU A 158 -1.66 16.73 5.22
C LEU A 158 -2.06 16.53 3.74
N LYS A 159 -1.10 16.46 2.82
CA LYS A 159 -1.39 16.16 1.41
C LYS A 159 -2.03 14.77 1.26
N GLN A 160 -1.39 13.73 1.81
CA GLN A 160 -1.81 12.35 1.62
C GLN A 160 -3.18 12.06 2.24
N TRP A 161 -3.43 12.56 3.44
CA TRP A 161 -4.63 12.22 4.22
C TRP A 161 -5.68 13.32 4.25
N GLY A 162 -5.34 14.56 3.88
CA GLY A 162 -6.21 15.73 4.07
C GLY A 162 -6.41 16.09 5.55
N LEU A 163 -5.56 15.58 6.44
CA LEU A 163 -5.62 15.69 7.89
C LEU A 163 -4.23 15.94 8.46
N LEU A 164 -4.17 16.65 9.58
CA LEU A 164 -2.93 16.80 10.34
C LEU A 164 -2.55 15.46 11.01
N PRO A 165 -1.25 15.21 11.28
CA PRO A 165 -0.81 13.98 11.93
C PRO A 165 -1.53 13.65 13.24
N GLU A 166 -1.84 14.65 14.05
CA GLU A 166 -2.50 14.51 15.36
C GLU A 166 -3.96 14.05 15.23
N GLN A 167 -4.56 14.20 14.06
CA GLN A 167 -5.94 13.82 13.77
C GLN A 167 -6.05 12.37 13.26
N LEU A 168 -4.91 11.71 13.03
CA LEU A 168 -4.84 10.34 12.53
C LEU A 168 -4.56 9.35 13.66
N SER A 169 -4.93 8.10 13.42
CA SER A 169 -4.57 7.00 14.33
C SER A 169 -3.06 6.85 14.49
N PRO A 170 -2.55 6.56 15.71
CA PRO A 170 -1.13 6.30 15.95
C PRO A 170 -0.51 5.26 15.03
N SER A 171 -1.29 4.30 14.54
CA SER A 171 -0.83 3.28 13.59
C SER A 171 -0.39 3.82 12.23
N VAL A 172 -0.90 4.99 11.82
CA VAL A 172 -0.49 5.68 10.59
C VAL A 172 0.79 6.49 10.84
N THR A 173 0.81 7.22 11.94
CA THR A 173 1.92 8.12 12.28
C THR A 173 3.18 7.37 12.72
N ALA A 174 3.05 6.14 13.24
CA ALA A 174 4.18 5.26 13.57
C ALA A 174 4.96 4.76 12.34
N ARG A 175 4.42 4.91 11.12
CA ARG A 175 5.07 4.46 9.89
C ARG A 175 6.24 5.35 9.42
N VAL A 176 6.41 6.51 9.99
CA VAL A 176 7.52 7.42 9.70
C VAL A 176 8.37 7.61 10.96
N PRO A 177 9.28 6.67 11.25
CA PRO A 177 10.17 6.78 12.39
C PRO A 177 11.42 7.61 12.07
N ILE A 178 12.08 8.09 13.12
CA ILE A 178 13.51 8.41 13.10
C ILE A 178 14.25 7.13 13.48
N ARG A 179 15.25 6.75 12.69
CA ARG A 179 15.99 5.50 12.88
C ARG A 179 17.42 5.78 13.36
N ALA A 180 17.80 5.20 14.49
CA ALA A 180 19.15 5.33 15.05
C ALA A 180 20.14 4.36 14.36
N SER A 181 20.29 4.44 13.03
CA SER A 181 21.20 3.60 12.25
C SER A 181 21.59 4.28 10.92
N ARG A 182 22.47 3.62 10.14
CA ARG A 182 22.81 4.00 8.76
C ARG A 182 22.12 3.13 7.70
N ASP A 183 21.13 2.38 8.10
CA ASP A 183 20.40 1.51 7.19
C ASP A 183 19.33 2.32 6.42
N ASP A 184 19.51 2.48 5.13
CA ASP A 184 18.64 3.24 4.23
C ASP A 184 17.47 2.40 3.68
N ARG A 185 17.33 1.13 4.05
CA ARG A 185 16.20 0.31 3.63
C ARG A 185 14.91 0.84 4.22
N TYR A 186 13.91 0.98 3.38
CA TYR A 186 12.61 1.49 3.82
C TYR A 186 11.90 0.50 4.75
N PHE A 187 11.92 -0.79 4.41
CA PHE A 187 11.37 -1.88 5.21
C PHE A 187 12.48 -2.63 5.94
N GLN A 188 12.09 -3.31 7.04
CA GLN A 188 12.99 -4.16 7.83
C GLN A 188 12.52 -5.62 7.85
N ASP A 189 11.52 -5.93 7.01
CA ASP A 189 10.96 -7.27 6.92
C ASP A 189 12.00 -8.28 6.40
N THR A 190 11.87 -9.52 6.85
CA THR A 190 12.77 -10.62 6.49
C THR A 190 12.73 -10.93 4.99
N TYR A 191 11.54 -10.93 4.42
CA TYR A 191 11.32 -11.19 3.01
C TYR A 191 10.94 -9.90 2.29
N GLN A 192 11.77 -9.47 1.36
CA GLN A 192 11.56 -8.29 0.53
C GLN A 192 11.94 -8.64 -0.90
N ALA A 193 10.98 -8.62 -1.81
CA ALA A 193 11.21 -9.02 -3.18
C ALA A 193 10.15 -8.47 -4.14
N MET A 194 10.46 -8.51 -5.43
CA MET A 194 9.57 -8.18 -6.52
C MET A 194 9.37 -9.40 -7.42
N PRO A 195 8.15 -9.67 -7.91
CA PRO A 195 7.93 -10.75 -8.86
C PRO A 195 8.59 -10.41 -10.18
N VAL A 196 9.38 -11.33 -10.73
CA VAL A 196 10.19 -11.12 -11.94
C VAL A 196 9.32 -10.73 -13.15
N ARG A 197 8.12 -11.29 -13.25
CA ARG A 197 7.18 -11.07 -14.36
C ARG A 197 5.99 -10.18 -13.98
N GLY A 198 6.07 -9.50 -12.83
CA GLY A 198 5.00 -8.64 -12.32
C GLY A 198 3.92 -9.37 -11.51
N TYR A 199 3.09 -8.57 -10.87
CA TYR A 199 1.99 -9.07 -10.02
C TYR A 199 0.83 -9.65 -10.84
N THR A 200 0.59 -9.11 -12.03
CA THR A 200 -0.47 -9.60 -12.91
C THR A 200 -0.21 -11.04 -13.33
N ASP A 201 1.03 -11.39 -13.77
CA ASP A 201 1.43 -12.78 -14.07
C ASP A 201 1.30 -13.71 -12.84
N MET A 202 1.69 -13.22 -11.66
CA MET A 202 1.51 -13.98 -10.42
C MET A 202 0.02 -14.30 -10.18
N VAL A 203 -0.86 -13.31 -10.33
CA VAL A 203 -2.30 -13.49 -10.13
C VAL A 203 -2.92 -14.37 -11.21
N GLU A 204 -2.49 -14.27 -12.46
CA GLU A 204 -2.90 -15.19 -13.52
C GLU A 204 -2.61 -16.65 -13.16
N ARG A 205 -1.42 -16.92 -12.60
CA ARG A 205 -1.04 -18.27 -12.15
C ARG A 205 -1.86 -18.75 -10.95
N MET A 206 -2.18 -17.84 -10.01
CA MET A 206 -3.08 -18.16 -8.90
C MET A 206 -4.49 -18.54 -9.38
N LEU A 207 -4.96 -17.90 -10.44
CA LEU A 207 -6.28 -18.13 -11.03
C LEU A 207 -6.32 -19.31 -12.02
N ASN A 208 -5.17 -19.86 -12.42
CA ASN A 208 -5.07 -20.97 -13.36
C ASN A 208 -5.49 -22.31 -12.71
N HIS A 209 -6.77 -22.43 -12.43
CA HIS A 209 -7.37 -23.64 -11.86
C HIS A 209 -8.72 -23.93 -12.53
N PRO A 210 -9.05 -25.19 -12.88
CA PRO A 210 -10.26 -25.53 -13.65
C PRO A 210 -11.58 -25.16 -12.96
N ARG A 211 -11.56 -24.99 -11.63
CA ARG A 211 -12.72 -24.59 -10.84
C ARG A 211 -12.83 -23.10 -10.59
N ILE A 212 -11.92 -22.28 -11.14
CA ILE A 212 -11.98 -20.82 -10.97
C ILE A 212 -12.43 -20.19 -12.28
N HIS A 213 -13.52 -19.44 -12.22
CA HIS A 213 -14.07 -18.71 -13.34
C HIS A 213 -14.04 -17.21 -13.04
N VAL A 214 -13.47 -16.40 -13.94
CA VAL A 214 -13.34 -14.96 -13.78
C VAL A 214 -14.18 -14.22 -14.82
N ALA A 215 -15.07 -13.35 -14.36
CA ALA A 215 -15.85 -12.44 -15.18
C ALA A 215 -15.38 -11.01 -14.92
N LEU A 216 -14.62 -10.46 -15.87
CA LEU A 216 -14.20 -9.05 -15.87
C LEU A 216 -15.30 -8.14 -16.43
N ASN A 217 -15.16 -6.82 -16.26
CA ASN A 217 -16.15 -5.81 -16.69
C ASN A 217 -17.57 -6.14 -16.16
N THR A 218 -17.66 -6.72 -14.96
CA THR A 218 -18.92 -7.20 -14.39
C THR A 218 -19.13 -6.58 -13.02
N ASP A 219 -20.11 -5.69 -12.90
CA ASP A 219 -20.54 -5.13 -11.61
C ASP A 219 -21.40 -6.17 -10.86
N SER A 220 -21.07 -6.43 -9.62
CA SER A 220 -21.82 -7.38 -8.78
C SER A 220 -23.29 -7.01 -8.60
N ARG A 221 -23.65 -5.73 -8.73
CA ARG A 221 -25.03 -5.22 -8.67
C ARG A 221 -25.88 -5.63 -9.91
N GLU A 222 -25.22 -5.86 -11.04
CA GLU A 222 -25.85 -6.24 -12.31
C GLU A 222 -26.11 -7.75 -12.41
N ILE A 223 -25.42 -8.55 -11.60
CA ILE A 223 -25.50 -10.01 -11.68
C ILE A 223 -26.86 -10.52 -11.19
N GLY A 224 -27.50 -9.81 -10.24
CA GLY A 224 -28.82 -10.11 -9.72
C GLY A 224 -29.02 -11.57 -9.27
N PRO A 225 -30.27 -12.08 -9.28
CA PRO A 225 -30.59 -13.45 -8.88
C PRO A 225 -29.96 -14.56 -9.75
N ARG A 226 -29.31 -14.21 -10.88
CA ARG A 226 -28.62 -15.18 -11.74
C ARG A 226 -27.48 -15.90 -11.04
N PHE A 227 -26.88 -15.26 -10.02
CA PHE A 227 -25.93 -15.89 -9.13
C PHE A 227 -26.54 -16.14 -7.75
N SER A 228 -27.48 -17.05 -7.66
CA SER A 228 -27.78 -17.66 -6.37
C SER A 228 -26.63 -18.59 -5.96
N ALA A 229 -25.45 -18.03 -5.75
CA ALA A 229 -24.37 -18.76 -5.12
C ALA A 229 -24.77 -19.01 -3.67
N ALA A 230 -24.52 -20.23 -3.20
CA ALA A 230 -24.82 -20.59 -1.82
C ALA A 230 -24.03 -19.72 -0.82
N ARG A 231 -22.88 -19.16 -1.26
CA ARG A 231 -21.93 -18.42 -0.40
C ARG A 231 -21.29 -17.28 -1.18
N THR A 232 -21.38 -16.06 -0.63
CA THR A 232 -20.79 -14.86 -1.25
C THR A 232 -19.74 -14.23 -0.35
N ILE A 233 -18.60 -13.88 -0.93
CA ILE A 233 -17.55 -13.07 -0.29
C ILE A 233 -17.37 -11.79 -1.09
N HIS A 234 -17.47 -10.64 -0.40
CA HIS A 234 -17.36 -9.32 -1.02
C HIS A 234 -16.08 -8.62 -0.52
N THR A 235 -15.17 -8.25 -1.46
CA THR A 235 -13.92 -7.57 -1.12
C THR A 235 -13.93 -6.07 -1.40
N GLY A 236 -15.03 -5.55 -1.94
CA GLY A 236 -15.27 -4.12 -2.17
C GLY A 236 -15.79 -3.39 -0.93
N SER A 237 -16.15 -2.13 -1.11
CA SER A 237 -16.64 -1.27 -0.04
C SER A 237 -17.97 -1.76 0.55
N ILE A 238 -18.01 -1.94 1.85
CA ILE A 238 -19.21 -2.44 2.55
C ILE A 238 -20.34 -1.42 2.54
N ASP A 239 -20.03 -0.14 2.60
CA ASP A 239 -21.02 0.95 2.54
C ASP A 239 -21.67 1.06 1.15
N GLU A 240 -20.91 0.89 0.07
CA GLU A 240 -21.41 0.83 -1.31
C GLU A 240 -22.37 -0.36 -1.49
N PHE A 241 -22.05 -1.53 -0.93
CA PHE A 241 -22.91 -2.71 -0.98
C PHE A 241 -24.28 -2.47 -0.33
N PHE A 242 -24.33 -1.66 0.72
CA PHE A 242 -25.57 -1.29 1.43
C PHE A 242 -26.15 0.06 1.01
N ASP A 243 -25.86 0.53 -0.22
CA ASP A 243 -26.36 1.79 -0.78
C ASP A 243 -26.18 2.98 0.18
N TYR A 244 -25.04 3.02 0.88
CA TYR A 244 -24.67 4.09 1.83
C TYR A 244 -25.69 4.35 2.93
N ARG A 245 -26.42 3.33 3.38
CA ARG A 245 -27.53 3.43 4.32
C ARG A 245 -27.25 4.21 5.61
N PHE A 246 -26.02 4.16 6.11
CA PHE A 246 -25.57 4.91 7.30
C PHE A 246 -24.67 6.11 6.94
N GLY A 247 -24.58 6.46 5.67
CA GLY A 247 -23.67 7.42 5.12
C GLY A 247 -22.37 6.78 4.60
N PRO A 248 -21.64 7.49 3.70
CA PRO A 248 -20.42 6.97 3.09
C PRO A 248 -19.28 6.84 4.08
N LEU A 249 -18.50 5.78 3.96
CA LEU A 249 -17.22 5.61 4.65
C LEU A 249 -16.16 6.49 3.98
N PRO A 250 -15.43 7.32 4.74
CA PRO A 250 -14.41 8.19 4.15
C PRO A 250 -13.18 7.41 3.65
N TYR A 251 -12.78 7.68 2.42
CA TYR A 251 -11.55 7.16 1.82
C TYR A 251 -10.68 8.30 1.26
N ARG A 252 -9.41 8.00 1.06
CA ARG A 252 -8.53 8.78 0.20
C ARG A 252 -8.42 8.12 -1.16
N SER A 253 -8.21 8.94 -2.17
CA SER A 253 -7.94 8.54 -3.54
C SER A 253 -6.59 9.06 -4.01
N LEU A 254 -6.10 8.54 -5.12
CA LEU A 254 -4.86 8.91 -5.76
C LEU A 254 -5.08 9.07 -7.26
N ASP A 255 -4.39 10.04 -7.85
CA ASP A 255 -4.26 10.21 -9.30
C ASP A 255 -2.79 10.01 -9.68
N PHE A 256 -2.54 9.18 -10.69
CA PHE A 256 -1.20 8.86 -11.16
C PHE A 256 -0.99 9.39 -12.57
N ARG A 257 0.00 10.25 -12.74
CA ARG A 257 0.46 10.69 -14.05
C ARG A 257 1.69 9.88 -14.42
N VAL A 258 1.52 9.00 -15.37
CA VAL A 258 2.60 8.13 -15.86
C VAL A 258 3.24 8.77 -17.08
N ASN A 259 4.57 8.89 -17.08
CA ASN A 259 5.34 9.50 -18.15
C ASN A 259 6.56 8.63 -18.47
N THR A 260 6.75 8.31 -19.72
CA THR A 260 7.98 7.70 -20.22
C THR A 260 8.94 8.79 -20.69
N LEU A 261 10.19 8.70 -20.26
CA LEU A 261 11.23 9.69 -20.49
C LEU A 261 12.37 9.08 -21.32
N ASP A 262 12.96 9.86 -22.25
CA ASP A 262 14.09 9.46 -23.07
C ASP A 262 15.41 9.68 -22.34
N VAL A 263 15.51 9.14 -21.12
CA VAL A 263 16.70 9.11 -20.28
C VAL A 263 16.81 7.75 -19.61
N GLU A 264 18.04 7.31 -19.35
CA GLU A 264 18.25 6.01 -18.69
C GLU A 264 17.70 6.01 -17.26
N TRP A 265 17.96 7.06 -16.49
CA TRP A 265 17.49 7.22 -15.11
C TRP A 265 17.01 8.65 -14.85
N HIS A 266 15.90 8.79 -14.15
CA HIS A 266 15.31 10.07 -13.74
C HIS A 266 15.71 10.46 -12.32
N GLN A 267 15.80 9.48 -11.41
CA GLN A 267 16.09 9.68 -10.00
C GLN A 267 17.04 8.59 -9.45
N SER A 268 17.59 8.83 -8.27
CA SER A 268 18.62 7.99 -7.68
C SER A 268 18.13 6.68 -7.06
N VAL A 269 16.83 6.61 -6.76
CA VAL A 269 16.15 5.48 -6.08
C VAL A 269 14.74 5.30 -6.61
N GLY A 270 14.11 4.16 -6.27
CA GLY A 270 12.77 3.82 -6.75
C GLY A 270 11.67 4.80 -6.37
N THR A 271 11.79 5.48 -5.22
CA THR A 271 10.77 6.44 -4.75
C THR A 271 11.42 7.67 -4.14
N VAL A 272 11.06 8.86 -4.65
CA VAL A 272 11.42 10.15 -4.05
C VAL A 272 10.14 10.88 -3.62
N ASN A 273 10.08 11.24 -2.33
CA ASN A 273 8.97 11.97 -1.74
C ASN A 273 9.23 13.48 -1.78
N TYR A 274 8.16 14.24 -2.01
CA TYR A 274 8.15 15.71 -2.07
C TYR A 274 7.20 16.25 -1.00
N PRO A 275 7.64 16.35 0.26
CA PRO A 275 6.76 16.72 1.37
C PRO A 275 6.16 18.12 1.22
N ASN A 276 6.94 19.11 0.79
CA ASN A 276 6.64 20.52 0.98
C ASN A 276 6.15 21.24 -0.29
N GLN A 277 7.02 21.45 -1.29
CA GLN A 277 6.87 22.47 -2.32
C GLN A 277 5.92 22.15 -3.48
N ASN A 278 5.56 20.86 -3.67
CA ASN A 278 4.79 20.40 -4.80
C ASN A 278 3.37 19.98 -4.39
N ASP A 279 2.42 19.96 -5.32
CA ASP A 279 1.07 19.42 -5.10
C ASP A 279 1.00 17.89 -5.17
N TYR A 280 2.02 17.23 -5.73
CA TYR A 280 2.21 15.79 -5.67
C TYR A 280 2.98 15.36 -4.41
N THR A 281 2.84 14.10 -4.03
CA THR A 281 3.49 13.54 -2.84
C THR A 281 4.78 12.82 -3.15
N ARG A 282 4.87 12.14 -4.30
CA ARG A 282 6.06 11.36 -4.67
C ARG A 282 6.14 11.12 -6.17
N ILE A 283 7.34 10.77 -6.60
CA ILE A 283 7.62 10.21 -7.91
C ILE A 283 8.18 8.81 -7.72
N THR A 284 7.64 7.84 -8.45
CA THR A 284 8.17 6.48 -8.52
C THR A 284 8.77 6.24 -9.88
N GLU A 285 9.99 5.71 -9.93
CA GLU A 285 10.65 5.25 -11.15
C GLU A 285 10.68 3.72 -11.17
N PHE A 286 9.97 3.12 -12.11
CA PHE A 286 9.65 1.69 -12.07
C PHE A 286 10.84 0.78 -12.33
N LYS A 287 11.83 1.18 -13.13
CA LYS A 287 13.02 0.35 -13.41
C LYS A 287 13.79 -0.03 -12.16
N HIS A 288 13.86 0.86 -11.14
CA HIS A 288 14.46 0.50 -9.86
C HIS A 288 13.74 -0.68 -9.19
N LEU A 289 12.41 -0.69 -9.29
CA LEU A 289 11.57 -1.73 -8.66
C LEU A 289 11.68 -3.05 -9.42
N THR A 290 11.59 -2.98 -10.75
CA THR A 290 11.50 -4.16 -11.63
C THR A 290 12.86 -4.74 -12.00
N GLY A 291 13.94 -3.93 -11.90
CA GLY A 291 15.29 -4.33 -12.28
C GLY A 291 15.50 -4.43 -13.79
N GLN A 292 14.59 -3.87 -14.58
CA GLN A 292 14.71 -3.86 -16.03
C GLN A 292 15.82 -2.94 -16.52
N VAL A 293 16.45 -3.31 -17.61
CA VAL A 293 17.48 -2.52 -18.30
C VAL A 293 16.86 -1.93 -19.56
N SER A 294 16.92 -0.60 -19.69
CA SER A 294 16.45 0.15 -20.85
C SER A 294 17.16 1.50 -20.88
N ASP A 295 17.36 2.07 -22.05
CA ASP A 295 17.85 3.44 -22.27
C ASP A 295 16.77 4.50 -21.98
N ARG A 296 15.51 4.07 -21.79
CA ARG A 296 14.38 4.88 -21.39
C ARG A 296 13.92 4.52 -19.98
N THR A 297 13.18 5.41 -19.35
CA THR A 297 12.57 5.13 -18.04
C THR A 297 11.13 5.59 -17.98
N THR A 298 10.33 4.93 -17.14
CA THR A 298 8.95 5.34 -16.89
C THR A 298 8.76 5.66 -15.41
N ILE A 299 8.19 6.83 -15.18
CA ILE A 299 7.90 7.36 -13.85
C ILE A 299 6.38 7.52 -13.65
N ALA A 300 5.95 7.40 -12.41
CA ALA A 300 4.62 7.81 -11.99
C ALA A 300 4.69 8.94 -10.96
N VAL A 301 4.02 10.05 -11.24
CA VAL A 301 3.84 11.18 -10.31
C VAL A 301 2.51 11.00 -9.58
N GLU A 302 2.54 10.93 -8.25
CA GLU A 302 1.37 10.64 -7.40
C GLU A 302 0.76 11.91 -6.83
N TYR A 303 -0.52 12.16 -7.15
CA TYR A 303 -1.33 13.26 -6.65
C TYR A 303 -2.40 12.73 -5.69
N PRO A 304 -2.36 13.10 -4.39
CA PRO A 304 -3.39 12.69 -3.44
C PRO A 304 -4.69 13.47 -3.67
N ARG A 305 -5.82 12.76 -3.55
CA ARG A 305 -7.15 13.34 -3.72
C ARG A 305 -8.11 12.87 -2.64
N ALA A 306 -9.16 13.62 -2.40
CA ALA A 306 -10.33 13.11 -1.70
C ALA A 306 -11.02 12.06 -2.58
N HIS A 307 -11.58 11.03 -1.95
CA HIS A 307 -12.43 10.09 -2.66
C HIS A 307 -13.80 10.73 -2.92
N ALA A 308 -14.27 10.60 -4.16
CA ALA A 308 -15.61 10.98 -4.59
C ALA A 308 -16.26 9.79 -5.28
N TYR A 309 -17.42 9.39 -4.81
CA TYR A 309 -18.13 8.21 -5.28
C TYR A 309 -18.52 8.34 -6.76
N GLY A 310 -18.23 7.28 -7.53
CA GLY A 310 -18.48 7.26 -8.97
C GLY A 310 -17.48 8.05 -9.81
N GLU A 311 -16.55 8.80 -9.20
CA GLU A 311 -15.57 9.63 -9.91
C GLU A 311 -14.15 9.04 -9.84
N ASN A 312 -13.76 8.49 -8.69
CA ASN A 312 -12.42 7.94 -8.48
C ASN A 312 -12.42 6.73 -7.53
N GLU A 313 -11.29 6.02 -7.51
CA GLU A 313 -11.16 4.78 -6.74
C GLU A 313 -10.87 5.04 -5.26
N PRO A 314 -11.46 4.25 -4.34
CA PRO A 314 -11.09 4.26 -2.92
C PRO A 314 -9.77 3.51 -2.71
N TYR A 315 -8.69 4.23 -2.37
CA TYR A 315 -7.39 3.61 -2.10
C TYR A 315 -7.18 3.28 -0.63
N TYR A 316 -7.42 4.26 0.24
CA TYR A 316 -7.07 4.15 1.65
C TYR A 316 -8.25 4.51 2.55
N PRO A 317 -8.75 3.59 3.38
CA PRO A 317 -9.65 3.92 4.48
C PRO A 317 -8.99 4.95 5.39
N ILE A 318 -9.73 5.98 5.80
CA ILE A 318 -9.21 7.00 6.73
C ILE A 318 -9.36 6.48 8.17
N PRO A 319 -8.25 6.14 8.87
CA PRO A 319 -8.29 5.43 10.14
C PRO A 319 -8.56 6.39 11.31
N ARG A 320 -9.84 6.69 11.54
CA ARG A 320 -10.35 7.47 12.67
C ARG A 320 -11.37 6.67 13.46
N ASP A 321 -11.59 7.03 14.72
CA ASP A 321 -12.52 6.29 15.60
C ASP A 321 -13.97 6.44 15.15
N ASP A 322 -14.38 7.62 14.69
CA ASP A 322 -15.70 7.87 14.12
C ASP A 322 -15.97 7.02 12.87
N ASN A 323 -14.98 6.89 11.99
CA ASN A 323 -15.07 6.06 10.80
C ASN A 323 -15.13 4.56 11.16
N ARG A 324 -14.37 4.12 12.17
CA ARG A 324 -14.45 2.76 12.70
C ARG A 324 -15.81 2.46 13.30
N ALA A 325 -16.40 3.42 14.01
CA ALA A 325 -17.74 3.29 14.55
C ALA A 325 -18.81 3.19 13.45
N LEU A 326 -18.67 3.97 12.37
CA LEU A 326 -19.54 3.88 11.19
C LEU A 326 -19.40 2.52 10.50
N HIS A 327 -18.18 2.04 10.27
CA HIS A 327 -17.92 0.71 9.70
C HIS A 327 -18.51 -0.41 10.57
N ALA A 328 -18.45 -0.30 11.90
CA ALA A 328 -19.04 -1.27 12.81
C ALA A 328 -20.56 -1.39 12.64
N LYS A 329 -21.27 -0.30 12.33
CA LYS A 329 -22.72 -0.33 12.01
C LYS A 329 -22.99 -1.14 10.73
N TYR A 330 -22.15 -0.97 9.69
CA TYR A 330 -22.27 -1.77 8.47
C TYR A 330 -21.97 -3.25 8.71
N LYS A 331 -20.97 -3.57 9.54
CA LYS A 331 -20.66 -4.96 9.92
C LYS A 331 -21.82 -5.62 10.67
N ALA A 332 -22.48 -4.90 11.59
CA ALA A 332 -23.66 -5.40 12.27
C ALA A 332 -24.80 -5.68 11.28
N LEU A 333 -25.07 -4.74 10.36
CA LEU A 333 -26.07 -4.92 9.31
C LEU A 333 -25.77 -6.14 8.43
N ALA A 334 -24.52 -6.33 8.03
CA ALA A 334 -24.09 -7.49 7.24
C ALA A 334 -24.28 -8.81 7.99
N HIS A 335 -24.00 -8.83 9.29
CA HIS A 335 -24.22 -9.99 10.15
C HIS A 335 -25.72 -10.34 10.26
N ASP A 336 -26.57 -9.34 10.48
CA ASP A 336 -28.02 -9.53 10.68
C ASP A 336 -28.72 -10.00 9.41
N GLN A 337 -28.28 -9.51 8.24
CA GLN A 337 -28.84 -9.94 6.95
C GLN A 337 -28.35 -11.33 6.51
N GLY A 338 -27.12 -11.71 6.92
CA GLY A 338 -26.51 -12.97 6.51
C GLY A 338 -26.19 -13.04 5.01
N GLY A 339 -25.73 -14.21 4.56
CA GLY A 339 -25.53 -14.53 3.12
C GLY A 339 -24.27 -13.98 2.47
N VAL A 340 -23.70 -12.86 2.96
CA VAL A 340 -22.48 -12.23 2.41
C VAL A 340 -21.46 -12.01 3.53
N ARG A 341 -20.21 -12.39 3.25
CA ARG A 341 -19.08 -12.07 4.12
C ARG A 341 -18.22 -10.98 3.48
N PHE A 342 -17.75 -10.04 4.27
CA PHE A 342 -16.86 -8.97 3.83
C PHE A 342 -15.44 -9.22 4.33
N CYS A 343 -14.45 -9.00 3.47
CA CYS A 343 -13.04 -9.10 3.82
C CYS A 343 -12.17 -8.25 2.87
N GLY A 344 -10.90 -8.10 3.20
CA GLY A 344 -9.95 -7.32 2.42
C GLY A 344 -9.96 -5.83 2.79
N ARG A 345 -9.10 -5.05 2.12
CA ARG A 345 -8.84 -3.64 2.49
C ARG A 345 -10.10 -2.79 2.62
N LEU A 346 -11.00 -2.88 1.65
CA LEU A 346 -12.25 -2.10 1.63
C LEU A 346 -13.33 -2.76 2.49
N GLY A 347 -13.50 -4.08 2.41
CA GLY A 347 -14.49 -4.82 3.19
C GLY A 347 -14.25 -4.74 4.70
N ASP A 348 -13.01 -4.81 5.14
CA ASP A 348 -12.60 -4.67 6.55
C ASP A 348 -12.39 -3.22 6.98
N TYR A 349 -12.45 -2.27 6.04
CA TYR A 349 -12.12 -0.87 6.28
C TYR A 349 -10.76 -0.70 6.99
N ARG A 350 -9.72 -1.41 6.51
CA ARG A 350 -8.39 -1.44 7.12
C ARG A 350 -7.30 -1.18 6.09
N TYR A 351 -6.28 -0.46 6.52
CA TYR A 351 -5.08 -0.22 5.70
C TYR A 351 -4.18 -1.46 5.73
N TYR A 352 -4.40 -2.36 4.77
CA TYR A 352 -3.58 -3.56 4.59
C TYR A 352 -2.42 -3.32 3.62
N ASN A 353 -1.23 -3.82 3.97
CA ASN A 353 -0.20 -4.13 2.99
C ASN A 353 -0.57 -5.40 2.20
N MET A 354 0.15 -5.70 1.13
CA MET A 354 -0.18 -6.86 0.28
C MET A 354 -0.15 -8.18 1.04
N ASP A 355 0.88 -8.38 1.86
CA ASP A 355 1.04 -9.56 2.70
C ASP A 355 -0.12 -9.73 3.71
N GLN A 356 -0.55 -8.62 4.30
CA GLN A 356 -1.68 -8.62 5.24
C GLN A 356 -3.01 -8.92 4.55
N ALA A 357 -3.19 -8.44 3.31
CA ALA A 357 -4.38 -8.75 2.51
C ALA A 357 -4.44 -10.25 2.15
N ILE A 358 -3.29 -10.85 1.80
CA ILE A 358 -3.14 -12.28 1.56
C ILE A 358 -3.35 -13.07 2.86
N ALA A 359 -2.69 -12.67 3.97
CA ALA A 359 -2.81 -13.33 5.25
C ALA A 359 -4.25 -13.35 5.78
N ALA A 360 -5.00 -12.26 5.61
CA ALA A 360 -6.41 -12.17 5.98
C ALA A 360 -7.29 -13.15 5.18
N ALA A 361 -6.95 -13.39 3.91
CA ALA A 361 -7.65 -14.36 3.07
C ALA A 361 -7.29 -15.82 3.42
N MET A 362 -6.10 -16.07 3.99
CA MET A 362 -5.61 -17.39 4.40
C MET A 362 -6.09 -17.80 5.81
N ALA A 363 -6.70 -16.92 6.57
CA ALA A 363 -7.21 -17.15 7.92
C ALA A 363 -8.61 -17.76 7.90
#